data_9f41effd5485d6eabb859fe461cb7875
#
_entry.id   9f41effd5485d6eabb859fe461cb7875
#
_cell.length_a   1.000
_cell.length_b   1.000
_cell.length_c   1.000
_cell.angle_alpha   90.00
_cell.angle_beta   90.00
_cell.angle_gamma   90.00
#
_symmetry.space_group_name_H-M   'P 1'
#
loop_
_entity.id
_entity.type
_entity.pdbx_description
1 polymer ?
#
loop_
_entity_poly.entity_id
_entity_poly.type
_entity_poly.pdbx_seq_one_letter_code
_entity_poly.pdbx_strand_id
1 'polypeptide(L)'
;MSTTAGRAAEQQPDEERRGAFSSRRVFILAAIGSAVGLGNIWRFPYVAYENGGGAFLLPYLIALLTAGIPFLLLDYAIGHRHRGSAPLSFARLRRGTEGLGWWQVGICFVIAVYYAAVIAWALRYTFFSLDLAWGADPEGFFFGEFLQAGDVQVTADVVPGVLVPLALVWLLVLVVMALGVQRGIGVTSLAVIPVLVLAFAALVVQAVLLPGAGAGLDALFAPDWSALTSASVWAAAFGQIFFSLSVGFGIMITYASYVHRREDMVGSGLVVGFSNSAFELLAGIGVFAALGFMAQANGVAVDEVASGGIGLAFVAFPAIISEAPAGTLLGVLFFGSLVVAGLTSLISVLEVVISAVRDKLDTSRRTATLAVVVPAAVLSLVLFSTTSGIYVLDVVDHFVNQYGILVVALVSMLVVAWVVRALPGLGAHLNVHGRPRVGTGWRLLTGVVAPASLAVVLVLALREDFAAPYEDHPTWLLLVLGWGLVVALPVLGFLLARLPWRAGTHLDGPPPGSDPAEPLHAAPATDPAPQTRHDEGGRA
;
A
#
# COMPACT_ATOMS: atom_id res chain seq x y z
N MET A 1 -48.55 -25.15 11.51
CA MET A 1 -47.33 -24.96 12.26
C MET A 1 -46.13 -25.18 11.34
N SER A 2 -45.78 -24.21 10.53
CA SER A 2 -44.57 -24.27 9.72
C SER A 2 -44.36 -22.91 9.00
N THR A 3 -43.99 -21.83 9.69
CA THR A 3 -43.57 -20.57 9.09
C THR A 3 -42.70 -19.70 9.99
N THR A 4 -42.22 -20.20 11.13
CA THR A 4 -41.38 -19.38 12.05
C THR A 4 -39.90 -19.74 12.08
N ALA A 5 -39.48 -20.80 11.38
CA ALA A 5 -38.04 -21.20 11.33
C ALA A 5 -37.23 -20.51 10.23
N GLY A 6 -37.87 -19.79 9.28
CA GLY A 6 -37.20 -19.16 8.13
C GLY A 6 -36.67 -17.75 8.39
N ARG A 7 -37.07 -17.08 9.49
CA ARG A 7 -36.67 -15.67 9.76
C ARG A 7 -35.50 -15.47 10.73
N ALA A 8 -35.05 -16.52 11.40
CA ALA A 8 -33.92 -16.41 12.33
C ALA A 8 -32.53 -16.52 11.67
N ALA A 9 -32.45 -16.86 10.38
CA ALA A 9 -31.19 -16.95 9.64
C ALA A 9 -30.74 -15.62 8.98
N GLU A 10 -31.52 -14.54 9.11
CA GLU A 10 -31.33 -13.30 8.35
C GLU A 10 -30.63 -12.16 9.10
N GLN A 11 -30.23 -12.34 10.35
CA GLN A 11 -29.58 -11.27 11.11
C GLN A 11 -28.30 -11.75 11.81
N GLN A 12 -27.34 -12.30 11.04
CA GLN A 12 -25.96 -12.23 11.51
C GLN A 12 -25.51 -10.77 11.48
N PRO A 13 -24.87 -10.25 12.56
CA PRO A 13 -24.34 -8.90 12.58
C PRO A 13 -23.44 -8.67 11.35
N ASP A 14 -23.52 -7.50 10.74
CA ASP A 14 -22.72 -7.13 9.55
C ASP A 14 -21.21 -7.35 9.73
N GLU A 15 -20.73 -7.36 10.98
CA GLU A 15 -19.35 -7.68 11.33
C GLU A 15 -18.96 -9.13 11.04
N GLU A 16 -19.86 -10.11 11.26
CA GLU A 16 -19.60 -11.51 10.90
C GLU A 16 -19.65 -11.74 9.40
N ARG A 17 -20.48 -11.00 8.66
CA ARG A 17 -20.57 -11.10 7.20
C ARG A 17 -19.35 -10.54 6.48
N ARG A 18 -18.76 -9.44 6.98
CA ARG A 18 -17.59 -8.81 6.33
C ARG A 18 -16.27 -9.48 6.69
N GLY A 19 -16.19 -10.16 7.80
CA GLY A 19 -14.96 -10.54 8.46
C GLY A 19 -14.37 -9.35 9.24
N ALA A 20 -13.67 -9.64 10.32
CA ALA A 20 -13.01 -8.65 11.15
C ALA A 20 -11.62 -9.13 11.54
N PHE A 21 -10.70 -8.20 11.81
CA PHE A 21 -9.45 -8.54 12.48
C PHE A 21 -9.76 -9.00 13.91
N SER A 22 -9.07 -10.04 14.38
CA SER A 22 -9.31 -10.61 15.72
C SER A 22 -8.92 -9.67 16.86
N SER A 23 -8.07 -8.69 16.61
CA SER A 23 -7.62 -7.70 17.59
C SER A 23 -6.96 -6.50 16.91
N ARG A 24 -6.82 -5.40 17.68
CA ARG A 24 -6.06 -4.21 17.28
C ARG A 24 -4.62 -4.55 16.88
N ARG A 25 -3.97 -5.50 17.57
CA ARG A 25 -2.59 -5.91 17.25
C ARG A 25 -2.49 -6.52 15.85
N VAL A 26 -3.42 -7.38 15.49
CA VAL A 26 -3.47 -8.00 14.16
C VAL A 26 -3.70 -6.96 13.08
N PHE A 27 -4.60 -5.99 13.31
CA PHE A 27 -4.80 -4.87 12.41
C PHE A 27 -3.53 -4.03 12.22
N ILE A 28 -2.86 -3.64 13.31
CA ILE A 28 -1.61 -2.85 13.25
C ILE A 28 -0.53 -3.61 12.47
N LEU A 29 -0.35 -4.91 12.73
CA LEU A 29 0.63 -5.71 12.00
C LEU A 29 0.26 -5.85 10.52
N ALA A 30 -1.01 -6.04 10.18
CA ALA A 30 -1.46 -6.06 8.79
C ALA A 30 -1.22 -4.72 8.09
N ALA A 31 -1.49 -3.60 8.77
CA ALA A 31 -1.26 -2.26 8.23
C ALA A 31 0.25 -1.95 8.07
N ILE A 32 1.10 -2.34 9.04
CA ILE A 32 2.56 -2.26 8.92
C ILE A 32 3.03 -3.13 7.75
N GLY A 33 2.58 -4.37 7.63
CA GLY A 33 2.97 -5.27 6.54
C GLY A 33 2.47 -4.83 5.17
N SER A 34 1.44 -3.99 5.12
CA SER A 34 1.04 -3.32 3.88
C SER A 34 1.94 -2.14 3.53
N ALA A 35 2.32 -1.35 4.54
CA ALA A 35 3.15 -0.17 4.37
C ALA A 35 4.63 -0.56 4.13
N VAL A 36 5.15 -1.52 4.88
CA VAL A 36 6.51 -2.05 4.71
C VAL A 36 6.53 -2.95 3.46
N GLY A 37 7.03 -2.41 2.38
CA GLY A 37 7.14 -3.08 1.08
C GLY A 37 8.54 -2.94 0.47
N LEU A 38 8.63 -3.28 -0.81
CA LEU A 38 9.87 -3.22 -1.57
C LEU A 38 10.43 -1.78 -1.61
N GLY A 39 9.58 -0.77 -1.72
CA GLY A 39 9.98 0.63 -1.74
C GLY A 39 10.72 1.12 -0.50
N ASN A 40 10.44 0.55 0.67
CA ASN A 40 11.16 0.87 1.90
C ASN A 40 12.61 0.37 1.88
N ILE A 41 12.86 -0.71 1.16
CA ILE A 41 14.16 -1.40 1.14
C ILE A 41 15.08 -0.81 0.07
N TRP A 42 14.57 -0.51 -1.13
CA TRP A 42 15.43 -0.05 -2.21
C TRP A 42 15.22 1.41 -2.63
N ARG A 43 14.01 1.99 -2.44
CA ARG A 43 13.74 3.37 -2.85
C ARG A 43 14.16 4.38 -1.79
N PHE A 44 13.74 4.18 -0.54
CA PHE A 44 14.03 5.15 0.53
C PHE A 44 15.52 5.42 0.72
N PRO A 45 16.42 4.40 0.80
CA PRO A 45 17.85 4.65 0.99
C PRO A 45 18.44 5.53 -0.11
N TYR A 46 18.11 5.22 -1.35
CA TYR A 46 18.59 5.95 -2.53
C TYR A 46 18.06 7.39 -2.56
N VAL A 47 16.74 7.57 -2.37
CA VAL A 47 16.12 8.91 -2.30
C VAL A 47 16.74 9.75 -1.17
N ALA A 48 16.99 9.17 0.00
CA ALA A 48 17.61 9.88 1.10
C ALA A 48 19.03 10.34 0.75
N TYR A 49 19.82 9.47 0.15
CA TYR A 49 21.19 9.75 -0.26
C TYR A 49 21.24 10.87 -1.30
N GLU A 50 20.51 10.76 -2.39
CA GLU A 50 20.49 11.76 -3.49
C GLU A 50 19.97 13.13 -3.08
N ASN A 51 19.17 13.19 -2.01
CA ASN A 51 18.54 14.42 -1.56
C ASN A 51 19.19 15.02 -0.30
N GLY A 52 20.49 14.82 -0.12
CA GLY A 52 21.31 15.46 0.92
C GLY A 52 21.57 14.59 2.15
N GLY A 53 21.46 13.27 2.03
CA GLY A 53 21.84 12.30 3.05
C GLY A 53 21.13 12.54 4.39
N GLY A 54 21.90 12.74 5.45
CA GLY A 54 21.35 12.98 6.79
C GLY A 54 20.46 14.21 6.90
N ALA A 55 20.68 15.25 6.08
CA ALA A 55 19.82 16.44 6.05
C ALA A 55 18.42 16.14 5.55
N PHE A 56 18.24 15.14 4.65
CA PHE A 56 16.94 14.71 4.12
C PHE A 56 15.97 14.21 5.21
N LEU A 57 16.50 13.70 6.33
CA LEU A 57 15.65 13.22 7.42
C LEU A 57 14.75 14.32 8.01
N LEU A 58 15.17 15.58 7.92
CA LEU A 58 14.35 16.70 8.41
C LEU A 58 13.08 16.91 7.56
N PRO A 59 13.15 17.17 6.24
CA PRO A 59 11.94 17.25 5.40
C PRO A 59 11.14 15.95 5.41
N TYR A 60 11.77 14.79 5.50
CA TYR A 60 11.09 13.50 5.60
C TYR A 60 10.22 13.41 6.87
N LEU A 61 10.75 13.76 8.06
CA LEU A 61 9.97 13.77 9.30
C LEU A 61 8.87 14.84 9.28
N ILE A 62 9.13 16.00 8.68
CA ILE A 62 8.10 17.03 8.49
C ILE A 62 6.99 16.50 7.58
N ALA A 63 7.31 15.85 6.47
CA ALA A 63 6.33 15.24 5.56
C ALA A 63 5.51 14.14 6.27
N LEU A 64 6.17 13.28 7.07
CA LEU A 64 5.50 12.25 7.86
C LEU A 64 4.46 12.84 8.80
N LEU A 65 4.83 13.88 9.55
CA LEU A 65 3.97 14.47 10.59
C LEU A 65 2.89 15.40 10.02
N THR A 66 3.17 16.08 8.90
CA THR A 66 2.27 17.11 8.35
C THR A 66 1.39 16.62 7.20
N ALA A 67 1.77 15.56 6.52
CA ALA A 67 1.03 15.00 5.39
C ALA A 67 0.73 13.51 5.56
N GLY A 68 1.71 12.68 5.80
CA GLY A 68 1.56 11.23 5.84
C GLY A 68 0.61 10.74 6.93
N ILE A 69 0.92 10.99 8.20
CA ILE A 69 0.07 10.60 9.33
C ILE A 69 -1.32 11.26 9.25
N PRO A 70 -1.47 12.58 8.97
CA PRO A 70 -2.79 13.18 8.78
C PRO A 70 -3.63 12.50 7.70
N PHE A 71 -3.02 12.09 6.59
CA PHE A 71 -3.73 11.41 5.52
C PHE A 71 -4.06 9.94 5.89
N LEU A 72 -3.15 9.23 6.54
CA LEU A 72 -3.41 7.90 7.08
C LEU A 72 -4.63 7.90 8.01
N LEU A 73 -4.73 8.91 8.89
CA LEU A 73 -5.89 9.08 9.76
C LEU A 73 -7.16 9.43 9.00
N LEU A 74 -7.07 10.12 7.86
CA LEU A 74 -8.22 10.37 6.98
C LEU A 74 -8.77 9.06 6.39
N ASP A 75 -7.89 8.23 5.82
CA ASP A 75 -8.26 6.92 5.28
C ASP A 75 -8.87 6.02 6.36
N TYR A 76 -8.27 6.01 7.56
CA TYR A 76 -8.83 5.28 8.71
C TYR A 76 -10.21 5.80 9.11
N ALA A 77 -10.39 7.12 9.18
CA ALA A 77 -11.69 7.71 9.52
C ALA A 77 -12.78 7.34 8.51
N ILE A 78 -12.46 7.39 7.21
CA ILE A 78 -13.39 7.03 6.14
C ILE A 78 -13.77 5.55 6.24
N GLY A 79 -12.79 4.65 6.30
CA GLY A 79 -13.03 3.20 6.33
C GLY A 79 -13.72 2.75 7.61
N HIS A 80 -13.27 3.22 8.77
CA HIS A 80 -13.81 2.84 10.08
C HIS A 80 -15.22 3.38 10.32
N ARG A 81 -15.52 4.62 9.88
CA ARG A 81 -16.84 5.21 10.01
C ARG A 81 -17.84 4.56 9.06
N HIS A 82 -17.47 4.43 7.78
CA HIS A 82 -18.41 4.01 6.74
C HIS A 82 -18.46 2.50 6.51
N ARG A 83 -17.57 1.72 7.13
CA ARG A 83 -17.63 0.25 7.17
C ARG A 83 -17.81 -0.40 5.80
N GLY A 84 -17.04 0.05 4.79
CA GLY A 84 -17.12 -0.40 3.41
C GLY A 84 -15.76 -0.55 2.75
N SER A 85 -15.72 -1.24 1.60
CA SER A 85 -14.64 -1.09 0.63
C SER A 85 -14.48 0.38 0.23
N ALA A 86 -13.39 0.76 -0.43
CA ALA A 86 -13.18 2.15 -0.82
C ALA A 86 -14.39 2.71 -1.62
N PRO A 87 -14.92 2.06 -2.67
CA PRO A 87 -16.10 2.56 -3.39
C PRO A 87 -17.33 2.73 -2.50
N LEU A 88 -17.61 1.76 -1.63
CA LEU A 88 -18.76 1.81 -0.74
C LEU A 88 -18.61 2.91 0.33
N SER A 89 -17.42 3.06 0.88
CA SER A 89 -17.13 4.10 1.88
C SER A 89 -17.27 5.50 1.29
N PHE A 90 -16.76 5.72 0.07
CA PHE A 90 -16.97 6.99 -0.64
C PHE A 90 -18.42 7.21 -1.04
N ALA A 91 -19.16 6.18 -1.49
CA ALA A 91 -20.59 6.28 -1.81
C ALA A 91 -21.41 6.67 -0.56
N ARG A 92 -21.08 6.11 0.62
CA ARG A 92 -21.71 6.45 1.91
C ARG A 92 -21.32 7.85 2.41
N LEU A 93 -20.13 8.30 2.09
CA LEU A 93 -19.70 9.67 2.40
C LEU A 93 -20.52 10.67 1.58
N ARG A 94 -20.66 10.44 0.26
CA ARG A 94 -21.54 11.15 -0.66
C ARG A 94 -21.67 10.33 -1.94
N ARG A 95 -22.89 10.03 -2.40
CA ARG A 95 -23.14 9.16 -3.58
C ARG A 95 -22.31 9.54 -4.82
N GLY A 96 -22.09 10.82 -5.08
CA GLY A 96 -21.28 11.31 -6.20
C GLY A 96 -19.79 11.06 -6.10
N THR A 97 -19.26 10.58 -4.97
CA THR A 97 -17.83 10.34 -4.77
C THR A 97 -17.41 8.88 -4.94
N GLU A 98 -18.33 7.97 -5.24
CA GLU A 98 -18.08 6.55 -5.46
C GLU A 98 -16.96 6.30 -6.48
N GLY A 99 -16.92 7.10 -7.56
CA GLY A 99 -15.90 6.98 -8.61
C GLY A 99 -14.47 7.09 -8.13
N LEU A 100 -14.22 7.88 -7.06
CA LEU A 100 -12.89 7.96 -6.44
C LEU A 100 -12.45 6.60 -5.85
N GLY A 101 -13.37 5.91 -5.19
CA GLY A 101 -13.09 4.58 -4.65
C GLY A 101 -12.82 3.55 -5.75
N TRP A 102 -13.56 3.59 -6.87
CA TRP A 102 -13.30 2.71 -8.01
C TRP A 102 -11.98 3.04 -8.72
N TRP A 103 -11.60 4.31 -8.78
CA TRP A 103 -10.29 4.71 -9.29
C TRP A 103 -9.16 4.12 -8.43
N GLN A 104 -9.28 4.19 -7.10
CA GLN A 104 -8.35 3.54 -6.17
C GLN A 104 -8.28 2.02 -6.37
N VAL A 105 -9.44 1.37 -6.59
CA VAL A 105 -9.51 -0.07 -6.90
C VAL A 105 -8.79 -0.41 -8.20
N GLY A 106 -8.94 0.42 -9.25
CA GLY A 106 -8.25 0.25 -10.52
C GLY A 106 -6.73 0.33 -10.38
N ILE A 107 -6.23 1.31 -9.60
CA ILE A 107 -4.80 1.43 -9.28
C ILE A 107 -4.30 0.16 -8.57
N CYS A 108 -5.02 -0.30 -7.53
CA CYS A 108 -4.67 -1.53 -6.83
C CYS A 108 -4.63 -2.75 -7.75
N PHE A 109 -5.57 -2.87 -8.68
CA PHE A 109 -5.58 -3.98 -9.63
C PHE A 109 -4.34 -3.98 -10.51
N VAL A 110 -3.97 -2.82 -11.08
CA VAL A 110 -2.78 -2.70 -11.93
C VAL A 110 -1.50 -2.99 -11.13
N ILE A 111 -1.38 -2.43 -9.93
CA ILE A 111 -0.23 -2.70 -9.05
C ILE A 111 -0.13 -4.20 -8.76
N ALA A 112 -1.21 -4.88 -8.40
CA ALA A 112 -1.19 -6.31 -8.11
C ALA A 112 -0.66 -7.14 -9.28
N VAL A 113 -1.02 -6.76 -10.51
CA VAL A 113 -0.65 -7.48 -11.73
C VAL A 113 0.86 -7.47 -11.98
N TYR A 114 1.55 -6.33 -11.81
CA TYR A 114 3.00 -6.27 -12.03
C TYR A 114 3.83 -6.61 -10.78
N TYR A 115 3.33 -6.27 -9.59
CA TYR A 115 4.08 -6.42 -8.34
C TYR A 115 4.39 -7.89 -8.01
N ALA A 116 3.51 -8.81 -8.44
CA ALA A 116 3.73 -10.25 -8.32
C ALA A 116 4.98 -10.73 -9.08
N ALA A 117 5.36 -10.08 -10.20
CA ALA A 117 6.56 -10.42 -10.96
C ALA A 117 7.83 -10.11 -10.16
N VAL A 118 7.88 -8.96 -9.50
CA VAL A 118 9.02 -8.58 -8.65
C VAL A 118 9.20 -9.57 -7.48
N ILE A 119 8.08 -10.00 -6.87
CA ILE A 119 8.11 -11.04 -5.83
C ILE A 119 8.63 -12.37 -6.38
N ALA A 120 8.23 -12.72 -7.59
CA ALA A 120 8.70 -13.94 -8.27
C ALA A 120 10.20 -13.88 -8.56
N TRP A 121 10.72 -12.72 -8.97
CA TRP A 121 12.17 -12.52 -9.15
C TRP A 121 12.91 -12.66 -7.81
N ALA A 122 12.44 -12.00 -6.75
CA ALA A 122 13.02 -12.13 -5.41
C ALA A 122 12.97 -13.58 -4.90
N LEU A 123 11.88 -14.31 -5.17
CA LEU A 123 11.76 -15.72 -4.84
C LEU A 123 12.85 -16.56 -5.56
N ARG A 124 13.06 -16.33 -6.85
CA ARG A 124 14.13 -17.01 -7.61
C ARG A 124 15.50 -16.65 -7.08
N TYR A 125 15.74 -15.38 -6.80
CA TYR A 125 17.02 -14.91 -6.27
C TYR A 125 17.30 -15.45 -4.85
N THR A 126 16.28 -15.75 -4.06
CA THR A 126 16.47 -16.48 -2.79
C THR A 126 17.12 -17.85 -3.02
N PHE A 127 16.71 -18.56 -4.08
CA PHE A 127 17.33 -19.84 -4.46
C PHE A 127 18.69 -19.65 -5.12
N PHE A 128 18.84 -18.69 -6.01
CA PHE A 128 20.12 -18.35 -6.64
C PHE A 128 21.20 -17.94 -5.63
N SER A 129 20.80 -17.43 -4.46
CA SER A 129 21.71 -17.11 -3.37
C SER A 129 22.40 -18.33 -2.76
N LEU A 130 21.85 -19.54 -2.94
CA LEU A 130 22.42 -20.75 -2.33
C LEU A 130 23.76 -21.16 -2.97
N ASP A 131 23.90 -20.89 -4.27
CA ASP A 131 25.08 -21.22 -5.08
C ASP A 131 25.70 -20.01 -5.78
N LEU A 132 25.17 -18.79 -5.51
CA LEU A 132 25.59 -17.52 -6.12
C LEU A 132 25.53 -17.60 -7.66
N ALA A 133 24.41 -18.09 -8.19
CA ALA A 133 24.22 -18.42 -9.61
C ALA A 133 24.50 -17.25 -10.58
N TRP A 134 24.45 -15.99 -10.12
CA TRP A 134 24.75 -14.81 -10.95
C TRP A 134 26.25 -14.62 -11.26
N GLY A 135 27.15 -15.39 -10.61
CA GLY A 135 28.59 -15.38 -10.91
C GLY A 135 29.27 -14.02 -10.74
N ALA A 136 30.15 -13.69 -11.66
CA ALA A 136 30.94 -12.44 -11.66
C ALA A 136 30.24 -11.28 -12.39
N ASP A 137 29.14 -11.52 -13.12
CA ASP A 137 28.38 -10.53 -13.88
C ASP A 137 26.90 -10.57 -13.49
N PRO A 138 26.51 -9.99 -12.34
CA PRO A 138 25.12 -9.95 -11.91
C PRO A 138 24.17 -9.22 -12.87
N GLU A 139 24.66 -8.20 -13.60
CA GLU A 139 23.85 -7.44 -14.57
C GLU A 139 23.54 -8.29 -15.80
N GLY A 140 24.58 -8.88 -16.43
CA GLY A 140 24.41 -9.79 -17.55
C GLY A 140 23.56 -11.02 -17.18
N PHE A 141 23.70 -11.54 -15.96
CA PHE A 141 22.86 -12.61 -15.46
C PHE A 141 21.40 -12.17 -15.33
N PHE A 142 21.12 -11.01 -14.69
CA PHE A 142 19.75 -10.56 -14.46
C PHE A 142 19.01 -10.29 -15.77
N PHE A 143 19.59 -9.41 -16.61
CA PHE A 143 18.93 -9.01 -17.86
C PHE A 143 19.06 -10.08 -18.97
N GLY A 144 20.26 -10.67 -19.15
CA GLY A 144 20.56 -11.56 -20.26
C GLY A 144 20.14 -13.01 -20.03
N GLU A 145 20.48 -13.60 -18.87
CA GLU A 145 20.24 -15.03 -18.63
C GLU A 145 18.88 -15.28 -17.95
N PHE A 146 18.54 -14.52 -16.89
CA PHE A 146 17.34 -14.78 -16.11
C PHE A 146 16.08 -14.19 -16.75
N LEU A 147 16.06 -12.89 -17.08
CA LEU A 147 14.93 -12.24 -17.73
C LEU A 147 14.92 -12.43 -19.24
N GLN A 148 16.07 -12.73 -19.83
CA GLN A 148 16.25 -12.81 -21.29
C GLN A 148 15.72 -11.55 -21.99
N ALA A 149 15.97 -10.38 -21.37
CA ALA A 149 15.48 -9.10 -21.84
C ALA A 149 16.08 -8.79 -23.21
N GLY A 150 15.21 -8.57 -24.19
CA GLY A 150 15.59 -8.16 -25.54
C GLY A 150 15.49 -6.66 -25.76
N ASP A 151 15.28 -6.24 -27.00
CA ASP A 151 15.00 -4.85 -27.34
C ASP A 151 13.69 -4.37 -26.66
N VAL A 152 13.58 -3.05 -26.47
CA VAL A 152 12.38 -2.44 -25.87
C VAL A 152 11.18 -2.54 -26.81
N GLN A 153 10.46 -3.66 -26.70
CA GLN A 153 9.26 -3.97 -27.49
C GLN A 153 8.33 -4.87 -26.66
N VAL A 154 7.07 -4.97 -27.03
CA VAL A 154 6.14 -5.93 -26.42
C VAL A 154 6.20 -7.23 -27.21
N THR A 155 6.66 -8.31 -26.58
CA THR A 155 6.77 -9.64 -27.17
C THR A 155 5.88 -10.65 -26.46
N ALA A 156 5.61 -11.78 -27.10
CA ALA A 156 4.94 -12.92 -26.50
C ALA A 156 5.92 -14.08 -26.16
N ASP A 157 7.23 -13.82 -26.23
CA ASP A 157 8.27 -14.80 -25.97
C ASP A 157 8.38 -15.08 -24.47
N VAL A 158 7.86 -16.22 -24.06
CA VAL A 158 7.75 -16.59 -22.64
C VAL A 158 9.09 -17.12 -22.12
N VAL A 159 9.49 -16.61 -20.95
CA VAL A 159 10.66 -17.03 -20.19
C VAL A 159 10.24 -18.02 -19.09
N PRO A 160 10.45 -19.34 -19.23
CA PRO A 160 10.01 -20.33 -18.24
C PRO A 160 10.59 -20.10 -16.84
N GLY A 161 11.82 -19.56 -16.77
CA GLY A 161 12.50 -19.21 -15.52
C GLY A 161 11.75 -18.15 -14.69
N VAL A 162 10.96 -17.29 -15.35
CA VAL A 162 10.10 -16.27 -14.73
C VAL A 162 8.67 -16.79 -14.56
N LEU A 163 8.13 -17.50 -15.56
CA LEU A 163 6.75 -18.00 -15.55
C LEU A 163 6.45 -18.90 -14.35
N VAL A 164 7.34 -19.86 -14.07
CA VAL A 164 7.10 -20.84 -12.99
C VAL A 164 7.05 -20.19 -11.60
N PRO A 165 8.05 -19.40 -11.17
CA PRO A 165 7.98 -18.74 -9.87
C PRO A 165 6.81 -17.74 -9.78
N LEU A 166 6.46 -17.06 -10.88
CA LEU A 166 5.31 -16.15 -10.92
C LEU A 166 3.98 -16.92 -10.73
N ALA A 167 3.83 -18.07 -11.36
CA ALA A 167 2.68 -18.95 -11.15
C ALA A 167 2.59 -19.46 -9.71
N LEU A 168 3.72 -19.79 -9.07
CA LEU A 168 3.78 -20.20 -7.66
C LEU A 168 3.37 -19.07 -6.71
N VAL A 169 3.83 -17.85 -6.97
CA VAL A 169 3.41 -16.65 -6.20
C VAL A 169 1.89 -16.46 -6.29
N TRP A 170 1.32 -16.52 -7.50
CA TRP A 170 -0.13 -16.38 -7.69
C TRP A 170 -0.94 -17.51 -7.03
N LEU A 171 -0.43 -18.74 -7.06
CA LEU A 171 -1.06 -19.87 -6.37
C LEU A 171 -1.08 -19.65 -4.85
N LEU A 172 0.05 -19.23 -4.26
CA LEU A 172 0.15 -18.92 -2.85
C LEU A 172 -0.82 -17.80 -2.45
N VAL A 173 -0.83 -16.71 -3.23
CA VAL A 173 -1.73 -15.59 -3.02
C VAL A 173 -3.20 -16.01 -3.09
N LEU A 174 -3.57 -16.82 -4.09
CA LEU A 174 -4.93 -17.34 -4.22
C LEU A 174 -5.35 -18.12 -2.97
N VAL A 175 -4.48 -18.99 -2.44
CA VAL A 175 -4.74 -19.77 -1.22
C VAL A 175 -4.94 -18.82 -0.02
N VAL A 176 -4.03 -17.88 0.19
CA VAL A 176 -4.11 -16.93 1.32
C VAL A 176 -5.39 -16.09 1.25
N MET A 177 -5.71 -15.54 0.08
CA MET A 177 -6.89 -14.70 -0.10
C MET A 177 -8.21 -15.48 0.06
N ALA A 178 -8.24 -16.75 -0.34
CA ALA A 178 -9.41 -17.64 -0.16
C ALA A 178 -9.70 -17.97 1.31
N LEU A 179 -8.70 -17.94 2.20
CA LEU A 179 -8.86 -18.17 3.64
C LEU A 179 -9.55 -16.99 4.38
N GLY A 180 -9.60 -15.81 3.78
CA GLY A 180 -10.32 -14.64 4.30
C GLY A 180 -9.48 -13.70 5.16
N VAL A 181 -10.14 -12.66 5.71
CA VAL A 181 -9.46 -11.58 6.43
C VAL A 181 -8.75 -12.08 7.68
N GLN A 182 -9.42 -12.85 8.52
CA GLN A 182 -8.85 -13.29 9.80
C GLN A 182 -7.81 -14.41 9.63
N ARG A 183 -8.14 -15.49 8.92
CA ARG A 183 -7.26 -16.66 8.75
C ARG A 183 -6.23 -16.49 7.65
N GLY A 184 -6.54 -15.74 6.61
CA GLY A 184 -5.62 -15.40 5.54
C GLY A 184 -4.74 -14.20 5.93
N ILE A 185 -5.27 -12.99 5.82
CA ILE A 185 -4.49 -11.76 6.02
C ILE A 185 -3.99 -11.64 7.46
N GLY A 186 -4.87 -11.79 8.46
CA GLY A 186 -4.52 -11.57 9.86
C GLY A 186 -3.47 -12.54 10.39
N VAL A 187 -3.64 -13.84 10.14
CA VAL A 187 -2.67 -14.86 10.61
C VAL A 187 -1.36 -14.74 9.83
N THR A 188 -1.42 -14.51 8.53
CA THR A 188 -0.22 -14.30 7.71
C THR A 188 0.57 -13.10 8.22
N SER A 189 -0.05 -11.94 8.44
CA SER A 189 0.63 -10.76 8.96
C SER A 189 1.21 -10.97 10.36
N LEU A 190 0.48 -11.66 11.24
CA LEU A 190 0.93 -11.96 12.60
C LEU A 190 2.21 -12.83 12.62
N ALA A 191 2.32 -13.79 11.71
CA ALA A 191 3.49 -14.68 11.62
C ALA A 191 4.63 -14.02 10.82
N VAL A 192 4.30 -13.38 9.72
CA VAL A 192 5.26 -12.93 8.69
C VAL A 192 5.98 -11.64 9.09
N ILE A 193 5.29 -10.65 9.68
CA ILE A 193 5.93 -9.37 10.01
C ILE A 193 7.05 -9.49 11.06
N PRO A 194 6.89 -10.23 12.17
CA PRO A 194 8.01 -10.46 13.08
C PRO A 194 9.20 -11.17 12.40
N VAL A 195 8.93 -12.16 11.54
CA VAL A 195 9.98 -12.87 10.79
C VAL A 195 10.72 -11.91 9.85
N LEU A 196 9.98 -11.06 9.12
CA LEU A 196 10.56 -10.02 8.26
C LEU A 196 11.49 -9.09 9.05
N VAL A 197 11.00 -8.54 10.17
CA VAL A 197 11.79 -7.60 10.99
C VAL A 197 13.05 -8.27 11.54
N LEU A 198 12.94 -9.50 12.03
CA LEU A 198 14.09 -10.24 12.56
C LEU A 198 15.11 -10.62 11.47
N ALA A 199 14.63 -11.11 10.32
CA ALA A 199 15.50 -11.46 9.20
C ALA A 199 16.22 -10.22 8.66
N PHE A 200 15.48 -9.11 8.52
CA PHE A 200 16.07 -7.86 8.05
C PHE A 200 17.01 -7.22 9.07
N ALA A 201 16.71 -7.29 10.36
CA ALA A 201 17.63 -6.85 11.42
C ALA A 201 18.92 -7.69 11.43
N ALA A 202 18.82 -8.99 11.23
CA ALA A 202 20.00 -9.86 11.10
C ALA A 202 20.86 -9.49 9.88
N LEU A 203 20.21 -9.18 8.75
CA LEU A 203 20.89 -8.66 7.55
C LEU A 203 21.60 -7.34 7.83
N VAL A 204 20.94 -6.38 8.50
CA VAL A 204 21.53 -5.09 8.85
C VAL A 204 22.74 -5.28 9.78
N VAL A 205 22.63 -6.13 10.79
CA VAL A 205 23.77 -6.46 11.68
C VAL A 205 24.92 -7.04 10.87
N GLN A 206 24.66 -7.97 9.96
CA GLN A 206 25.69 -8.55 9.09
C GLN A 206 26.33 -7.47 8.21
N ALA A 207 25.53 -6.60 7.57
CA ALA A 207 26.02 -5.54 6.69
C ALA A 207 26.91 -4.53 7.43
N VAL A 208 26.51 -4.10 8.62
CA VAL A 208 27.28 -3.14 9.44
C VAL A 208 28.63 -3.72 9.93
N LEU A 209 28.73 -5.03 10.04
CA LEU A 209 29.99 -5.70 10.42
C LEU A 209 30.96 -5.92 9.25
N LEU A 210 30.53 -5.63 8.00
CA LEU A 210 31.40 -5.72 6.82
C LEU A 210 32.49 -4.64 6.83
N PRO A 211 33.73 -4.96 6.32
CA PRO A 211 34.77 -3.94 6.12
C PRO A 211 34.23 -2.83 5.19
N GLY A 212 34.48 -1.57 5.52
CA GLY A 212 34.04 -0.44 4.72
C GLY A 212 32.59 0.03 4.97
N ALA A 213 31.80 -0.68 5.77
CA ALA A 213 30.43 -0.29 6.11
C ALA A 213 30.33 1.16 6.65
N GLY A 214 31.35 1.62 7.39
CA GLY A 214 31.41 2.99 7.91
C GLY A 214 31.35 4.06 6.81
N ALA A 215 32.03 3.85 5.68
CA ALA A 215 32.01 4.81 4.56
C ALA A 215 30.60 4.93 3.95
N GLY A 216 29.88 3.82 3.82
CA GLY A 216 28.49 3.84 3.37
C GLY A 216 27.56 4.53 4.35
N LEU A 217 27.72 4.27 5.66
CA LEU A 217 26.94 4.95 6.69
C LEU A 217 27.23 6.45 6.73
N ASP A 218 28.49 6.85 6.57
CA ASP A 218 28.86 8.26 6.46
C ASP A 218 28.19 8.89 5.23
N ALA A 219 28.17 8.23 4.07
CA ALA A 219 27.49 8.71 2.88
C ALA A 219 25.98 8.91 3.10
N LEU A 220 25.31 7.98 3.80
CA LEU A 220 23.88 8.09 4.11
C LEU A 220 23.58 9.20 5.13
N PHE A 221 24.41 9.34 6.17
CA PHE A 221 24.11 10.21 7.30
C PHE A 221 24.86 11.54 7.30
N ALA A 222 25.90 11.72 6.47
CA ALA A 222 26.55 13.01 6.32
C ALA A 222 25.54 14.05 5.80
N PRO A 223 25.26 15.14 6.56
CA PRO A 223 24.22 16.05 6.18
C PRO A 223 24.72 17.10 5.18
N ASP A 224 24.15 17.15 4.00
CA ASP A 224 24.23 18.34 3.13
C ASP A 224 23.07 19.29 3.42
N TRP A 225 23.32 20.24 4.32
CA TRP A 225 22.32 21.23 4.71
C TRP A 225 21.94 22.19 3.56
N SER A 226 22.78 22.34 2.54
CA SER A 226 22.49 23.17 1.38
C SER A 226 21.35 22.59 0.54
N ALA A 227 21.18 21.27 0.53
CA ALA A 227 20.10 20.56 -0.14
C ALA A 227 18.70 21.02 0.33
N LEU A 228 18.56 21.45 1.59
CA LEU A 228 17.27 21.93 2.12
C LEU A 228 16.76 23.21 1.44
N THR A 229 17.59 23.92 0.72
CA THR A 229 17.19 25.10 -0.08
C THR A 229 16.51 24.73 -1.38
N SER A 230 16.63 23.46 -1.84
CA SER A 230 16.02 22.97 -3.05
C SER A 230 14.57 22.48 -2.82
N ALA A 231 13.64 22.97 -3.64
CA ALA A 231 12.25 22.53 -3.61
C ALA A 231 12.09 21.04 -4.00
N SER A 232 13.00 20.50 -4.82
CA SER A 232 13.00 19.07 -5.22
C SER A 232 13.24 18.14 -4.05
N VAL A 233 14.12 18.50 -3.12
CA VAL A 233 14.38 17.71 -1.90
C VAL A 233 13.12 17.59 -1.03
N TRP A 234 12.37 18.68 -0.86
CA TRP A 234 11.09 18.64 -0.16
C TRP A 234 10.06 17.81 -0.90
N ALA A 235 9.98 17.96 -2.23
CA ALA A 235 9.09 17.16 -3.06
C ALA A 235 9.41 15.65 -2.96
N ALA A 236 10.70 15.28 -3.02
CA ALA A 236 11.13 13.90 -2.84
C ALA A 236 10.73 13.34 -1.46
N ALA A 237 10.86 14.13 -0.39
CA ALA A 237 10.47 13.73 0.96
C ALA A 237 8.97 13.49 1.10
N PHE A 238 8.14 14.41 0.59
CA PHE A 238 6.69 14.25 0.59
C PHE A 238 6.27 13.09 -0.31
N GLY A 239 6.84 12.96 -1.51
CA GLY A 239 6.59 11.85 -2.43
C GLY A 239 6.90 10.49 -1.79
N GLN A 240 8.06 10.37 -1.12
CA GLN A 240 8.44 9.14 -0.41
C GLN A 240 7.42 8.77 0.68
N ILE A 241 6.97 9.72 1.48
CA ILE A 241 5.99 9.46 2.55
C ILE A 241 4.64 9.00 1.99
N PHE A 242 4.12 9.61 0.93
CA PHE A 242 2.87 9.18 0.32
C PHE A 242 2.98 7.78 -0.27
N PHE A 243 4.11 7.47 -0.89
CA PHE A 243 4.39 6.16 -1.47
C PHE A 243 4.48 5.07 -0.38
N SER A 244 5.26 5.31 0.68
CA SER A 244 5.60 4.27 1.66
C SER A 244 4.48 3.94 2.64
N LEU A 245 3.60 4.90 2.97
CA LEU A 245 2.51 4.67 3.93
C LEU A 245 1.29 3.94 3.35
N SER A 246 1.30 3.56 2.09
CA SER A 246 0.16 2.90 1.42
C SER A 246 -1.17 3.65 1.57
N VAL A 247 -1.13 4.99 1.50
CA VAL A 247 -2.29 5.87 1.65
C VAL A 247 -2.81 6.37 0.30
N GLY A 248 -4.10 6.69 0.24
CA GLY A 248 -4.72 7.32 -0.92
C GLY A 248 -5.19 6.38 -2.03
N PHE A 249 -4.92 5.08 -1.95
CA PHE A 249 -5.40 4.09 -2.93
C PHE A 249 -6.22 2.95 -2.32
N GLY A 250 -6.86 3.21 -1.18
CA GLY A 250 -7.95 2.40 -0.66
C GLY A 250 -7.55 1.29 0.30
N ILE A 251 -6.27 0.98 0.50
CA ILE A 251 -5.82 -0.10 1.40
C ILE A 251 -6.21 0.25 2.84
N MET A 252 -5.83 1.42 3.31
CA MET A 252 -6.06 1.82 4.69
C MET A 252 -7.54 2.05 4.98
N ILE A 253 -8.33 2.49 3.99
CA ILE A 253 -9.79 2.54 4.06
C ILE A 253 -10.37 1.13 4.25
N THR A 254 -9.93 0.18 3.41
CA THR A 254 -10.43 -1.20 3.44
C THR A 254 -10.09 -1.89 4.76
N TYR A 255 -8.84 -1.78 5.22
CA TYR A 255 -8.40 -2.38 6.47
C TYR A 255 -9.09 -1.78 7.70
N ALA A 256 -9.25 -0.45 7.75
CA ALA A 256 -9.98 0.22 8.81
C ALA A 256 -11.45 -0.22 8.87
N SER A 257 -12.05 -0.62 7.74
CA SER A 257 -13.42 -1.13 7.71
C SER A 257 -13.60 -2.48 8.42
N TYR A 258 -12.52 -3.23 8.65
CA TYR A 258 -12.49 -4.52 9.35
C TYR A 258 -12.14 -4.41 10.84
N VAL A 259 -11.89 -3.20 11.34
CA VAL A 259 -11.50 -2.97 12.75
C VAL A 259 -12.75 -2.84 13.63
N HIS A 260 -12.69 -3.33 14.86
CA HIS A 260 -13.79 -3.19 15.81
C HIS A 260 -14.10 -1.72 16.13
N ARG A 261 -15.38 -1.40 16.35
CA ARG A 261 -15.90 -0.03 16.50
C ARG A 261 -15.28 0.78 17.64
N ARG A 262 -14.82 0.12 18.70
CA ARG A 262 -14.27 0.78 19.91
C ARG A 262 -12.76 0.94 19.89
N GLU A 263 -12.11 0.65 18.77
CA GLU A 263 -10.67 0.73 18.69
C GLU A 263 -10.16 2.17 18.50
N ASP A 264 -9.01 2.45 19.09
CA ASP A 264 -8.29 3.69 18.93
C ASP A 264 -7.57 3.74 17.57
N MET A 265 -8.22 4.40 16.60
CA MET A 265 -7.67 4.54 15.25
C MET A 265 -6.53 5.57 15.20
N VAL A 266 -6.54 6.58 16.06
CA VAL A 266 -5.48 7.61 16.11
C VAL A 266 -4.17 7.00 16.62
N GLY A 267 -4.22 6.33 17.76
CA GLY A 267 -3.05 5.64 18.29
C GLY A 267 -2.54 4.54 17.36
N SER A 268 -3.43 3.82 16.68
CA SER A 268 -3.05 2.81 15.68
C SER A 268 -2.33 3.45 14.48
N GLY A 269 -2.82 4.58 13.97
CA GLY A 269 -2.20 5.30 12.86
C GLY A 269 -0.81 5.84 13.20
N LEU A 270 -0.62 6.35 14.42
CA LEU A 270 0.70 6.77 14.89
C LEU A 270 1.68 5.59 14.93
N VAL A 271 1.26 4.45 15.51
CA VAL A 271 2.10 3.25 15.58
C VAL A 271 2.48 2.78 14.17
N VAL A 272 1.53 2.72 13.24
CA VAL A 272 1.80 2.28 11.86
C VAL A 272 2.74 3.24 11.15
N GLY A 273 2.49 4.55 11.20
CA GLY A 273 3.33 5.56 10.55
C GLY A 273 4.78 5.55 11.06
N PHE A 274 4.97 5.56 12.38
CA PHE A 274 6.32 5.52 12.95
C PHE A 274 7.02 4.17 12.76
N SER A 275 6.30 3.04 12.79
CA SER A 275 6.89 1.72 12.52
C SER A 275 7.37 1.60 11.09
N ASN A 276 6.61 2.13 10.11
CA ASN A 276 7.02 2.19 8.72
C ASN A 276 8.31 2.99 8.55
N SER A 277 8.35 4.21 9.11
CA SER A 277 9.54 5.06 9.02
C SER A 277 10.75 4.49 9.75
N ALA A 278 10.55 3.82 10.88
CA ALA A 278 11.63 3.12 11.58
C ALA A 278 12.20 1.98 10.72
N PHE A 279 11.36 1.27 9.98
CA PHE A 279 11.82 0.22 9.07
C PHE A 279 12.57 0.81 7.86
N GLU A 280 12.15 1.95 7.31
CA GLU A 280 12.89 2.65 6.25
C GLU A 280 14.29 3.06 6.69
N LEU A 281 14.42 3.63 7.89
CA LEU A 281 15.74 3.97 8.45
C LEU A 281 16.61 2.72 8.67
N LEU A 282 16.02 1.64 9.17
CA LEU A 282 16.72 0.36 9.34
C LEU A 282 17.20 -0.17 7.97
N ALA A 283 16.35 -0.07 6.95
CA ALA A 283 16.70 -0.46 5.58
C ALA A 283 17.82 0.41 5.02
N GLY A 284 17.77 1.73 5.22
CA GLY A 284 18.82 2.66 4.82
C GLY A 284 20.17 2.28 5.42
N ILE A 285 20.22 1.99 6.72
CA ILE A 285 21.43 1.55 7.41
C ILE A 285 21.99 0.29 6.76
N GLY A 286 21.18 -0.74 6.55
CA GLY A 286 21.62 -2.01 5.96
C GLY A 286 22.12 -1.86 4.53
N VAL A 287 21.37 -1.15 3.70
CA VAL A 287 21.71 -0.92 2.29
C VAL A 287 23.01 -0.15 2.16
N PHE A 288 23.15 0.98 2.85
CA PHE A 288 24.37 1.80 2.73
C PHE A 288 25.59 1.19 3.41
N ALA A 289 25.42 0.43 4.49
CA ALA A 289 26.52 -0.36 5.04
C ALA A 289 27.04 -1.37 4.01
N ALA A 290 26.16 -2.03 3.28
CA ALA A 290 26.51 -2.97 2.22
C ALA A 290 27.16 -2.27 0.99
N LEU A 291 26.64 -1.10 0.58
CA LEU A 291 27.24 -0.29 -0.49
C LEU A 291 28.63 0.23 -0.10
N GLY A 292 28.86 0.62 1.16
CA GLY A 292 30.18 1.00 1.66
C GLY A 292 31.19 -0.13 1.58
N PHE A 293 30.76 -1.37 1.88
CA PHE A 293 31.60 -2.55 1.66
C PHE A 293 31.96 -2.73 0.18
N MET A 294 30.99 -2.64 -0.73
CA MET A 294 31.21 -2.78 -2.17
C MET A 294 32.16 -1.69 -2.70
N ALA A 295 31.97 -0.45 -2.31
CA ALA A 295 32.82 0.68 -2.67
C ALA A 295 34.28 0.42 -2.25
N GLN A 296 34.50 -0.03 -1.01
CA GLN A 296 35.83 -0.38 -0.53
C GLN A 296 36.43 -1.57 -1.27
N ALA A 297 35.67 -2.63 -1.54
CA ALA A 297 36.15 -3.81 -2.25
C ALA A 297 36.58 -3.48 -3.69
N ASN A 298 35.85 -2.59 -4.37
CA ASN A 298 36.17 -2.16 -5.73
C ASN A 298 37.17 -0.98 -5.79
N GLY A 299 37.51 -0.36 -4.65
CA GLY A 299 38.39 0.80 -4.61
C GLY A 299 37.82 2.07 -5.23
N VAL A 300 36.50 2.21 -5.22
CA VAL A 300 35.73 3.34 -5.78
C VAL A 300 34.99 4.11 -4.68
N ALA A 301 34.40 5.25 -5.01
CA ALA A 301 33.57 6.00 -4.08
C ALA A 301 32.15 5.39 -3.97
N VAL A 302 31.42 5.71 -2.89
CA VAL A 302 30.07 5.15 -2.65
C VAL A 302 29.07 5.60 -3.71
N ASP A 303 29.22 6.80 -4.26
CA ASP A 303 28.39 7.36 -5.33
C ASP A 303 28.50 6.59 -6.66
N GLU A 304 29.64 5.94 -6.92
CA GLU A 304 29.82 5.14 -8.12
C GLU A 304 29.11 3.77 -8.05
N VAL A 305 28.78 3.31 -6.86
CA VAL A 305 28.07 2.02 -6.65
C VAL A 305 26.62 2.21 -6.18
N ALA A 306 26.24 3.41 -5.77
CA ALA A 306 24.90 3.72 -5.33
C ALA A 306 23.93 3.73 -6.53
N SER A 307 22.91 2.90 -6.49
CA SER A 307 21.84 2.83 -7.46
C SER A 307 20.50 2.65 -6.77
N GLY A 308 19.41 2.91 -7.47
CA GLY A 308 18.06 2.77 -6.95
C GLY A 308 17.26 1.65 -7.62
N GLY A 309 16.09 1.38 -7.09
CA GLY A 309 15.09 0.52 -7.72
C GLY A 309 15.54 -0.93 -7.95
N ILE A 310 15.14 -1.45 -9.11
CA ILE A 310 15.40 -2.84 -9.52
C ILE A 310 16.91 -3.12 -9.62
N GLY A 311 17.69 -2.15 -10.14
CA GLY A 311 19.14 -2.26 -10.27
C GLY A 311 19.83 -2.47 -8.93
N LEU A 312 19.45 -1.72 -7.89
CA LEU A 312 19.98 -1.93 -6.54
C LEU A 312 19.71 -3.36 -6.05
N ALA A 313 18.46 -3.84 -6.18
CA ALA A 313 18.06 -5.12 -5.61
C ALA A 313 18.63 -6.33 -6.37
N PHE A 314 18.65 -6.30 -7.72
CA PHE A 314 18.95 -7.47 -8.52
C PHE A 314 20.30 -7.43 -9.24
N VAL A 315 21.03 -6.31 -9.17
CA VAL A 315 22.37 -6.16 -9.71
C VAL A 315 23.39 -5.83 -8.61
N ALA A 316 23.21 -4.70 -7.91
CA ALA A 316 24.18 -4.27 -6.90
C ALA A 316 24.24 -5.22 -5.68
N PHE A 317 23.09 -5.63 -5.12
CA PHE A 317 23.10 -6.57 -4.00
C PHE A 317 23.69 -7.94 -4.32
N PRO A 318 23.40 -8.62 -5.46
CA PRO A 318 24.11 -9.82 -5.88
C PRO A 318 25.63 -9.64 -5.93
N ALA A 319 26.14 -8.51 -6.47
CA ALA A 319 27.56 -8.23 -6.48
C ALA A 319 28.15 -8.15 -5.04
N ILE A 320 27.46 -7.41 -4.14
CA ILE A 320 27.83 -7.31 -2.72
C ILE A 320 27.84 -8.69 -2.05
N ILE A 321 26.81 -9.51 -2.31
CA ILE A 321 26.65 -10.84 -1.74
C ILE A 321 27.78 -11.76 -2.19
N SER A 322 28.25 -11.65 -3.44
CA SER A 322 29.36 -12.45 -3.96
C SER A 322 30.69 -12.20 -3.22
N GLU A 323 30.92 -10.95 -2.84
CA GLU A 323 32.18 -10.54 -2.18
C GLU A 323 32.11 -10.66 -0.64
N ALA A 324 30.89 -10.69 -0.08
CA ALA A 324 30.69 -10.61 1.35
C ALA A 324 31.01 -11.94 2.06
N PRO A 325 31.65 -11.90 3.25
CA PRO A 325 31.71 -13.06 4.14
C PRO A 325 30.31 -13.59 4.45
N ALA A 326 30.09 -14.90 4.33
CA ALA A 326 28.78 -15.53 4.45
C ALA A 326 27.72 -15.00 3.45
N GLY A 327 28.12 -14.69 2.22
CA GLY A 327 27.28 -14.14 1.17
C GLY A 327 25.99 -14.93 0.94
N THR A 328 26.05 -16.27 0.90
CA THR A 328 24.85 -17.12 0.82
C THR A 328 23.80 -16.78 1.88
N LEU A 329 24.20 -16.62 3.15
CA LEU A 329 23.27 -16.26 4.22
C LEU A 329 22.70 -14.85 4.01
N LEU A 330 23.57 -13.89 3.64
CA LEU A 330 23.17 -12.52 3.35
C LEU A 330 22.14 -12.48 2.22
N GLY A 331 22.39 -13.22 1.14
CA GLY A 331 21.48 -13.29 -0.01
C GLY A 331 20.13 -13.91 0.33
N VAL A 332 20.11 -15.03 1.03
CA VAL A 332 18.86 -15.67 1.48
C VAL A 332 18.06 -14.76 2.41
N LEU A 333 18.71 -14.06 3.34
CA LEU A 333 18.04 -13.10 4.22
C LEU A 333 17.50 -11.90 3.44
N PHE A 334 18.27 -11.35 2.52
CA PHE A 334 17.86 -10.19 1.72
C PHE A 334 16.68 -10.53 0.80
N PHE A 335 16.86 -11.47 -0.11
CA PHE A 335 15.81 -11.82 -1.07
C PHE A 335 14.61 -12.49 -0.41
N GLY A 336 14.83 -13.32 0.62
CA GLY A 336 13.74 -13.86 1.44
C GLY A 336 12.93 -12.78 2.13
N SER A 337 13.58 -11.72 2.64
CA SER A 337 12.88 -10.55 3.21
C SER A 337 12.06 -9.80 2.15
N LEU A 338 12.59 -9.64 0.93
CA LEU A 338 11.86 -9.04 -0.19
C LEU A 338 10.60 -9.86 -0.56
N VAL A 339 10.70 -11.18 -0.62
CA VAL A 339 9.54 -12.06 -0.87
C VAL A 339 8.47 -11.86 0.21
N VAL A 340 8.87 -11.88 1.46
CA VAL A 340 7.97 -11.77 2.60
C VAL A 340 7.29 -10.40 2.66
N ALA A 341 8.06 -9.31 2.50
CA ALA A 341 7.54 -7.95 2.45
C ALA A 341 6.61 -7.74 1.23
N GLY A 342 7.03 -8.22 0.06
CA GLY A 342 6.23 -8.14 -1.16
C GLY A 342 4.91 -8.88 -1.06
N LEU A 343 4.89 -10.10 -0.50
CA LEU A 343 3.66 -10.89 -0.33
C LEU A 343 2.64 -10.18 0.58
N THR A 344 3.07 -9.60 1.70
CA THR A 344 2.15 -8.89 2.59
C THR A 344 1.55 -7.65 1.94
N SER A 345 2.33 -6.92 1.16
CA SER A 345 1.84 -5.77 0.38
C SER A 345 0.90 -6.21 -0.75
N LEU A 346 1.23 -7.25 -1.52
CA LEU A 346 0.37 -7.78 -2.59
C LEU A 346 -0.99 -8.25 -2.07
N ILE A 347 -1.02 -8.95 -0.94
CA ILE A 347 -2.23 -9.38 -0.25
C ILE A 347 -3.11 -8.16 0.10
N SER A 348 -2.51 -7.09 0.59
CA SER A 348 -3.21 -5.85 0.96
C SER A 348 -3.83 -5.15 -0.24
N VAL A 349 -3.07 -5.04 -1.32
CA VAL A 349 -3.52 -4.44 -2.59
C VAL A 349 -4.69 -5.23 -3.18
N LEU A 350 -4.60 -6.56 -3.23
CA LEU A 350 -5.68 -7.42 -3.73
C LEU A 350 -6.93 -7.36 -2.86
N GLU A 351 -6.80 -7.19 -1.55
CA GLU A 351 -7.95 -7.08 -0.66
C GLU A 351 -8.82 -5.85 -0.98
N VAL A 352 -8.23 -4.75 -1.43
CA VAL A 352 -8.99 -3.58 -1.91
C VAL A 352 -9.92 -3.96 -3.05
N VAL A 353 -9.39 -4.69 -4.03
CA VAL A 353 -10.14 -5.10 -5.22
C VAL A 353 -11.22 -6.14 -4.87
N ILE A 354 -10.84 -7.16 -4.09
CA ILE A 354 -11.75 -8.23 -3.67
C ILE A 354 -12.91 -7.68 -2.82
N SER A 355 -12.62 -6.78 -1.88
CA SER A 355 -13.65 -6.17 -1.04
C SER A 355 -14.61 -5.29 -1.85
N ALA A 356 -14.09 -4.56 -2.85
CA ALA A 356 -14.91 -3.73 -3.73
C ALA A 356 -15.85 -4.56 -4.60
N VAL A 357 -15.35 -5.63 -5.22
CA VAL A 357 -16.16 -6.57 -6.02
C VAL A 357 -17.21 -7.25 -5.14
N ARG A 358 -16.81 -7.69 -3.95
CA ARG A 358 -17.73 -8.34 -3.01
C ARG A 358 -18.85 -7.41 -2.57
N ASP A 359 -18.54 -6.18 -2.20
CA ASP A 359 -19.54 -5.21 -1.74
C ASP A 359 -20.48 -4.79 -2.89
N LYS A 360 -19.95 -4.56 -4.10
CA LYS A 360 -20.76 -4.13 -5.26
C LYS A 360 -21.72 -5.19 -5.73
N LEU A 361 -21.23 -6.45 -5.80
CA LEU A 361 -22.01 -7.57 -6.34
C LEU A 361 -22.72 -8.41 -5.27
N ASP A 362 -22.51 -8.11 -3.98
CA ASP A 362 -23.01 -8.89 -2.82
C ASP A 362 -22.74 -10.39 -3.00
N THR A 363 -21.52 -10.73 -3.33
CA THR A 363 -21.11 -12.08 -3.63
C THR A 363 -20.30 -12.70 -2.49
N SER A 364 -20.13 -14.03 -2.51
CA SER A 364 -19.31 -14.70 -1.52
C SER A 364 -17.84 -14.29 -1.64
N ARG A 365 -17.11 -14.34 -0.54
CA ARG A 365 -15.68 -14.04 -0.55
C ARG A 365 -14.91 -14.90 -1.57
N ARG A 366 -15.21 -16.21 -1.62
CA ARG A 366 -14.54 -17.13 -2.55
C ARG A 366 -14.77 -16.72 -4.01
N THR A 367 -16.01 -16.40 -4.35
CA THR A 367 -16.37 -15.95 -5.71
C THR A 367 -15.64 -14.64 -6.06
N ALA A 368 -15.64 -13.66 -5.15
CA ALA A 368 -14.93 -12.39 -5.37
C ALA A 368 -13.42 -12.61 -5.50
N THR A 369 -12.82 -13.48 -4.65
CA THR A 369 -11.39 -13.83 -4.75
C THR A 369 -11.06 -14.44 -6.11
N LEU A 370 -11.82 -15.42 -6.57
CA LEU A 370 -11.58 -16.02 -7.89
C LEU A 370 -11.78 -15.03 -9.03
N ALA A 371 -12.83 -14.20 -8.96
CA ALA A 371 -13.13 -13.19 -9.98
C ALA A 371 -12.07 -12.09 -10.09
N VAL A 372 -11.26 -11.86 -9.04
CA VAL A 372 -10.19 -10.87 -9.02
C VAL A 372 -8.82 -11.51 -9.25
N VAL A 373 -8.49 -12.53 -8.47
CA VAL A 373 -7.13 -13.11 -8.47
C VAL A 373 -6.84 -13.85 -9.77
N VAL A 374 -7.81 -14.59 -10.33
CA VAL A 374 -7.58 -15.35 -11.57
C VAL A 374 -7.31 -14.45 -12.77
N PRO A 375 -8.13 -13.41 -13.07
CA PRO A 375 -7.81 -12.48 -14.15
C PRO A 375 -6.50 -11.71 -13.92
N ALA A 376 -6.21 -11.28 -12.68
CA ALA A 376 -4.95 -10.60 -12.35
C ALA A 376 -3.75 -11.53 -12.58
N ALA A 377 -3.84 -12.81 -12.17
CA ALA A 377 -2.81 -13.80 -12.40
C ALA A 377 -2.59 -14.06 -13.90
N VAL A 378 -3.67 -14.23 -14.68
CA VAL A 378 -3.57 -14.44 -16.13
C VAL A 378 -2.88 -13.25 -16.80
N LEU A 379 -3.31 -12.01 -16.49
CA LEU A 379 -2.66 -10.81 -17.04
C LEU A 379 -1.19 -10.73 -16.63
N SER A 380 -0.88 -11.01 -15.37
CA SER A 380 0.48 -11.01 -14.85
C SER A 380 1.36 -12.02 -15.56
N LEU A 381 0.88 -13.26 -15.71
CA LEU A 381 1.61 -14.33 -16.41
C LEU A 381 1.82 -14.00 -17.90
N VAL A 382 0.84 -13.41 -18.57
CA VAL A 382 0.96 -13.06 -20.00
C VAL A 382 1.91 -11.87 -20.22
N LEU A 383 1.87 -10.85 -19.36
CA LEU A 383 2.65 -9.61 -19.56
C LEU A 383 4.07 -9.71 -18.99
N PHE A 384 4.25 -10.32 -17.81
CA PHE A 384 5.49 -10.22 -17.05
C PHE A 384 6.34 -11.50 -17.02
N SER A 385 5.91 -12.57 -17.68
CA SER A 385 6.77 -13.74 -17.91
C SER A 385 7.44 -13.73 -19.27
N THR A 386 7.42 -12.61 -19.99
CA THR A 386 7.99 -12.45 -21.32
C THR A 386 9.32 -11.70 -21.29
N THR A 387 10.08 -11.78 -22.37
CA THR A 387 11.34 -11.06 -22.57
C THR A 387 11.19 -9.53 -22.51
N SER A 388 9.98 -9.01 -22.71
CA SER A 388 9.65 -7.58 -22.60
C SER A 388 9.04 -7.20 -21.24
N GLY A 389 8.85 -8.18 -20.34
CA GLY A 389 8.13 -7.95 -19.08
C GLY A 389 8.72 -6.86 -18.20
N ILE A 390 10.04 -6.71 -18.19
CA ILE A 390 10.72 -5.68 -17.39
C ILE A 390 10.41 -4.26 -17.88
N TYR A 391 10.39 -4.01 -19.17
CA TYR A 391 10.10 -2.67 -19.74
C TYR A 391 8.65 -2.27 -19.53
N VAL A 392 7.73 -3.24 -19.69
CA VAL A 392 6.30 -3.02 -19.38
C VAL A 392 6.12 -2.72 -17.90
N LEU A 393 6.81 -3.45 -17.02
CA LEU A 393 6.76 -3.24 -15.58
C LEU A 393 7.25 -1.84 -15.21
N ASP A 394 8.42 -1.46 -15.71
CA ASP A 394 9.07 -0.20 -15.39
C ASP A 394 8.17 1.00 -15.75
N VAL A 395 7.66 1.04 -16.97
CA VAL A 395 6.75 2.11 -17.41
C VAL A 395 5.46 2.13 -16.59
N VAL A 396 4.82 0.97 -16.37
CA VAL A 396 3.56 0.89 -15.62
C VAL A 396 3.78 1.30 -14.16
N ASP A 397 4.86 0.82 -13.53
CA ASP A 397 5.21 1.16 -12.14
C ASP A 397 5.43 2.67 -11.98
N HIS A 398 6.24 3.28 -12.85
CA HIS A 398 6.49 4.72 -12.82
C HIS A 398 5.18 5.52 -12.89
N PHE A 399 4.38 5.32 -13.93
CA PHE A 399 3.18 6.14 -14.17
C PHE A 399 2.06 5.89 -13.14
N VAL A 400 1.87 4.65 -12.69
CA VAL A 400 0.84 4.33 -11.69
C VAL A 400 1.21 4.88 -10.32
N ASN A 401 2.48 4.79 -9.91
CA ASN A 401 2.92 5.31 -8.62
C ASN A 401 3.03 6.84 -8.64
N GLN A 402 3.69 7.40 -9.66
CA GLN A 402 3.97 8.84 -9.73
C GLN A 402 2.71 9.67 -10.01
N TYR A 403 1.82 9.21 -10.88
CA TYR A 403 0.60 9.94 -11.25
C TYR A 403 -0.67 9.26 -10.74
N GLY A 404 -0.80 7.94 -10.91
CA GLY A 404 -2.00 7.22 -10.49
C GLY A 404 -2.34 7.45 -9.02
N ILE A 405 -1.42 7.10 -8.11
CA ILE A 405 -1.62 7.21 -6.66
C ILE A 405 -1.68 8.68 -6.22
N LEU A 406 -0.72 9.50 -6.66
CA LEU A 406 -0.62 10.87 -6.14
C LEU A 406 -1.80 11.75 -6.60
N VAL A 407 -2.29 11.58 -7.83
CA VAL A 407 -3.45 12.35 -8.33
C VAL A 407 -4.73 11.91 -7.62
N VAL A 408 -4.99 10.61 -7.48
CA VAL A 408 -6.21 10.16 -6.77
C VAL A 408 -6.18 10.54 -5.30
N ALA A 409 -5.01 10.53 -4.65
CA ALA A 409 -4.82 10.99 -3.28
C ALA A 409 -5.14 12.48 -3.14
N LEU A 410 -4.57 13.32 -4.02
CA LEU A 410 -4.84 14.76 -4.06
C LEU A 410 -6.33 15.05 -4.26
N VAL A 411 -6.94 14.43 -5.28
CA VAL A 411 -8.36 14.63 -5.59
C VAL A 411 -9.24 14.17 -4.43
N SER A 412 -8.93 13.02 -3.82
CA SER A 412 -9.67 12.50 -2.66
C SER A 412 -9.63 13.45 -1.48
N MET A 413 -8.45 13.99 -1.11
CA MET A 413 -8.33 14.98 -0.04
C MET A 413 -9.12 16.25 -0.33
N LEU A 414 -9.00 16.81 -1.53
CA LEU A 414 -9.71 18.02 -1.94
C LEU A 414 -11.23 17.81 -1.93
N VAL A 415 -11.71 16.68 -2.46
CA VAL A 415 -13.14 16.35 -2.48
C VAL A 415 -13.68 16.17 -1.07
N VAL A 416 -12.99 15.42 -0.20
CA VAL A 416 -13.43 15.18 1.18
C VAL A 416 -13.42 16.47 2.00
N ALA A 417 -12.38 17.31 1.84
CA ALA A 417 -12.20 18.53 2.62
C ALA A 417 -13.13 19.66 2.17
N TRP A 418 -13.23 19.91 0.86
CA TRP A 418 -13.82 21.14 0.33
C TRP A 418 -15.17 20.92 -0.36
N VAL A 419 -15.35 19.79 -1.07
CA VAL A 419 -16.62 19.50 -1.77
C VAL A 419 -17.63 18.86 -0.83
N VAL A 420 -17.22 17.83 -0.09
CA VAL A 420 -18.09 17.13 0.88
C VAL A 420 -18.09 17.83 2.23
N ARG A 421 -16.97 18.47 2.58
CA ARG A 421 -16.74 19.15 3.89
C ARG A 421 -16.87 18.20 5.07
N ALA A 422 -16.39 16.97 4.91
CA ALA A 422 -16.57 15.91 5.90
C ALA A 422 -15.55 15.91 7.04
N LEU A 423 -14.44 16.65 6.95
CA LEU A 423 -13.34 16.63 7.95
C LEU A 423 -13.81 16.86 9.40
N PRO A 424 -14.75 17.78 9.72
CA PRO A 424 -15.22 17.93 11.10
C PRO A 424 -15.89 16.67 11.66
N GLY A 425 -16.75 16.02 10.86
CA GLY A 425 -17.44 14.79 11.25
C GLY A 425 -16.51 13.58 11.35
N LEU A 426 -15.51 13.48 10.45
CA LEU A 426 -14.50 12.43 10.50
C LEU A 426 -13.57 12.62 11.70
N GLY A 427 -13.17 13.85 12.02
CA GLY A 427 -12.39 14.15 13.22
C GLY A 427 -13.15 13.87 14.51
N ALA A 428 -14.44 14.19 14.58
CA ALA A 428 -15.28 13.82 15.72
C ALA A 428 -15.37 12.29 15.89
N HIS A 429 -15.50 11.54 14.79
CA HIS A 429 -15.50 10.08 14.80
C HIS A 429 -14.18 9.50 15.34
N LEU A 430 -13.03 9.98 14.88
CA LEU A 430 -11.71 9.58 15.39
C LEU A 430 -11.58 9.83 16.89
N ASN A 431 -12.14 10.94 17.39
CA ASN A 431 -12.03 11.35 18.79
C ASN A 431 -12.92 10.57 19.78
N VAL A 432 -13.84 9.72 19.30
CA VAL A 432 -14.70 8.91 20.19
C VAL A 432 -13.85 7.98 21.07
N HIS A 433 -12.89 7.29 20.46
CA HIS A 433 -12.00 6.36 21.14
C HIS A 433 -10.51 6.70 20.95
N GLY A 434 -10.19 7.62 20.03
CA GLY A 434 -8.82 7.97 19.65
C GLY A 434 -8.09 8.84 20.68
N ARG A 435 -6.81 8.54 20.87
CA ARG A 435 -5.86 9.35 21.64
C ARG A 435 -4.50 9.39 20.94
N PRO A 436 -3.87 10.57 20.79
CA PRO A 436 -4.36 11.92 21.15
C PRO A 436 -5.58 12.34 20.33
N ARG A 437 -6.30 13.36 20.79
CA ARG A 437 -7.44 13.91 20.04
C ARG A 437 -6.98 14.70 18.83
N VAL A 438 -7.63 14.51 17.70
CA VAL A 438 -7.43 15.30 16.49
C VAL A 438 -8.34 16.54 16.50
N GLY A 439 -7.80 17.68 16.09
CA GLY A 439 -8.50 18.96 16.15
C GLY A 439 -8.38 19.78 14.87
N THR A 440 -8.40 21.12 15.02
CA THR A 440 -8.26 22.05 13.90
C THR A 440 -6.93 21.87 13.17
N GLY A 441 -5.84 21.55 13.89
CA GLY A 441 -4.53 21.26 13.29
C GLY A 441 -4.59 20.12 12.28
N TRP A 442 -5.19 18.97 12.65
CA TRP A 442 -5.37 17.85 11.73
C TRP A 442 -6.19 18.24 10.49
N ARG A 443 -7.27 19.02 10.67
CA ARG A 443 -8.10 19.49 9.55
C ARG A 443 -7.34 20.42 8.62
N LEU A 444 -6.48 21.29 9.16
CA LEU A 444 -5.61 22.16 8.36
C LEU A 444 -4.56 21.35 7.59
N LEU A 445 -3.90 20.40 8.26
CA LEU A 445 -2.90 19.54 7.64
C LEU A 445 -3.51 18.71 6.51
N THR A 446 -4.64 18.06 6.75
CA THR A 446 -5.30 17.19 5.76
C THR A 446 -6.00 17.98 4.65
N GLY A 447 -6.57 19.15 4.96
CA GLY A 447 -7.36 19.93 4.00
C GLY A 447 -6.54 20.93 3.17
N VAL A 448 -5.36 21.34 3.64
CA VAL A 448 -4.56 22.38 3.00
C VAL A 448 -3.11 21.93 2.79
N VAL A 449 -2.40 21.58 3.86
CA VAL A 449 -0.94 21.35 3.79
C VAL A 449 -0.62 20.12 2.93
N ALA A 450 -1.22 18.97 3.23
CA ALA A 450 -0.97 17.75 2.47
C ALA A 450 -1.38 17.85 1.00
N PRO A 451 -2.59 18.36 0.63
CA PRO A 451 -2.90 18.55 -0.79
C PRO A 451 -2.01 19.58 -1.49
N ALA A 452 -1.59 20.66 -0.81
CA ALA A 452 -0.69 21.65 -1.42
C ALA A 452 0.69 21.07 -1.68
N SER A 453 1.27 20.35 -0.72
CA SER A 453 2.57 19.67 -0.91
C SER A 453 2.49 18.63 -2.03
N LEU A 454 1.42 17.85 -2.08
CA LEU A 454 1.22 16.86 -3.13
C LEU A 454 1.06 17.48 -4.52
N ALA A 455 0.36 18.61 -4.61
CA ALA A 455 0.27 19.37 -5.86
C ALA A 455 1.63 19.88 -6.34
N VAL A 456 2.51 20.33 -5.43
CA VAL A 456 3.88 20.72 -5.76
C VAL A 456 4.68 19.51 -6.27
N VAL A 457 4.63 18.37 -5.58
CA VAL A 457 5.27 17.12 -6.04
C VAL A 457 4.85 16.76 -7.45
N LEU A 458 3.54 16.76 -7.72
CA LEU A 458 3.00 16.44 -9.05
C LEU A 458 3.44 17.43 -10.14
N VAL A 459 3.48 18.73 -9.83
CA VAL A 459 3.94 19.74 -10.80
C VAL A 459 5.41 19.56 -11.13
N LEU A 460 6.25 19.23 -10.16
CA LEU A 460 7.68 19.01 -10.39
C LEU A 460 7.90 17.73 -11.20
N ALA A 461 7.22 16.63 -10.86
CA ALA A 461 7.26 15.40 -11.63
C ALA A 461 6.79 15.59 -13.09
N LEU A 462 5.68 16.30 -13.31
CA LEU A 462 5.20 16.62 -14.65
C LEU A 462 6.22 17.42 -15.45
N ARG A 463 6.91 18.38 -14.82
CA ARG A 463 7.96 19.16 -15.52
C ARG A 463 9.13 18.29 -15.96
N GLU A 464 9.52 17.32 -15.13
CA GLU A 464 10.60 16.37 -15.42
C GLU A 464 10.23 15.47 -16.60
N ASP A 465 9.10 14.76 -16.53
CA ASP A 465 8.66 13.82 -17.57
C ASP A 465 8.27 14.50 -18.90
N PHE A 466 7.92 15.81 -18.89
CA PHE A 466 7.71 16.59 -20.11
C PHE A 466 9.00 17.22 -20.66
N ALA A 467 10.05 17.33 -19.86
CA ALA A 467 11.34 17.85 -20.31
C ALA A 467 12.15 16.79 -21.06
N ALA A 468 12.07 15.53 -20.64
CA ALA A 468 12.71 14.38 -21.29
C ALA A 468 11.81 13.15 -21.20
N PRO A 469 11.79 12.27 -22.22
CA PRO A 469 11.10 10.98 -22.12
C PRO A 469 11.66 10.16 -20.96
N TYR A 470 10.77 9.52 -20.20
CA TYR A 470 11.17 8.64 -19.08
C TYR A 470 12.05 7.49 -19.59
N GLU A 471 13.27 7.36 -19.02
CA GLU A 471 14.25 6.28 -19.33
C GLU A 471 14.51 6.08 -20.83
N ASP A 472 14.34 7.14 -21.65
CA ASP A 472 14.45 7.06 -23.11
C ASP A 472 13.58 5.98 -23.78
N HIS A 473 12.53 5.54 -23.09
CA HIS A 473 11.59 4.56 -23.63
C HIS A 473 10.85 5.08 -24.87
N PRO A 474 10.46 4.17 -25.80
CA PRO A 474 9.71 4.53 -27.00
C PRO A 474 8.42 5.30 -26.66
N THR A 475 8.17 6.40 -27.35
CA THR A 475 7.02 7.29 -27.11
C THR A 475 5.68 6.54 -27.11
N TRP A 476 5.50 5.55 -28.00
CA TRP A 476 4.25 4.78 -28.03
C TRP A 476 4.01 3.99 -26.75
N LEU A 477 5.08 3.44 -26.14
CA LEU A 477 5.02 2.68 -24.89
C LEU A 477 4.59 3.61 -23.74
N LEU A 478 5.21 4.81 -23.63
CA LEU A 478 4.87 5.83 -22.64
C LEU A 478 3.44 6.35 -22.83
N LEU A 479 2.98 6.53 -24.08
CA LEU A 479 1.62 7.00 -24.34
C LEU A 479 0.56 5.96 -24.03
N VAL A 480 0.78 4.68 -24.32
CA VAL A 480 -0.23 3.62 -24.15
C VAL A 480 -0.25 3.10 -22.73
N LEU A 481 0.91 2.66 -22.20
CA LEU A 481 1.01 2.01 -20.89
C LEU A 481 1.26 3.01 -19.75
N GLY A 482 1.79 4.20 -20.06
CA GLY A 482 1.97 5.28 -19.10
C GLY A 482 0.75 6.20 -19.04
N TRP A 483 0.74 7.25 -19.85
CA TRP A 483 -0.31 8.27 -19.83
C TRP A 483 -1.71 7.73 -20.14
N GLY A 484 -1.81 6.74 -21.06
CA GLY A 484 -3.07 6.08 -21.37
C GLY A 484 -3.70 5.44 -20.14
N LEU A 485 -2.88 4.77 -19.31
CA LEU A 485 -3.33 4.14 -18.08
C LEU A 485 -3.75 5.18 -17.03
N VAL A 486 -2.96 6.27 -16.87
CA VAL A 486 -3.27 7.38 -15.95
C VAL A 486 -4.64 7.99 -16.25
N VAL A 487 -5.01 8.12 -17.53
CA VAL A 487 -6.33 8.63 -17.96
C VAL A 487 -7.41 7.56 -17.89
N ALA A 488 -7.12 6.32 -18.27
CA ALA A 488 -8.10 5.23 -18.30
C ALA A 488 -8.63 4.88 -16.90
N LEU A 489 -7.77 4.89 -15.88
CA LEU A 489 -8.15 4.50 -14.52
C LEU A 489 -9.25 5.37 -13.92
N PRO A 490 -9.17 6.72 -13.90
CA PRO A 490 -10.28 7.55 -13.43
C PRO A 490 -11.54 7.38 -14.30
N VAL A 491 -11.39 7.34 -15.64
CA VAL A 491 -12.55 7.16 -16.54
C VAL A 491 -13.28 5.86 -16.23
N LEU A 492 -12.57 4.75 -16.12
CA LEU A 492 -13.14 3.45 -15.74
C LEU A 492 -13.74 3.50 -14.33
N GLY A 493 -13.09 4.15 -13.37
CA GLY A 493 -13.61 4.32 -12.02
C GLY A 493 -14.96 5.02 -11.99
N PHE A 494 -15.12 6.13 -12.72
CA PHE A 494 -16.40 6.83 -12.81
C PHE A 494 -17.44 6.10 -13.66
N LEU A 495 -17.04 5.28 -14.63
CA LEU A 495 -17.97 4.41 -15.37
C LEU A 495 -18.48 3.27 -14.49
N LEU A 496 -17.62 2.61 -13.71
CA LEU A 496 -18.01 1.56 -12.76
C LEU A 496 -18.93 2.10 -11.66
N ALA A 497 -18.78 3.34 -11.26
CA ALA A 497 -19.68 4.00 -10.32
C ALA A 497 -21.14 4.15 -10.85
N ARG A 498 -21.35 4.10 -12.17
CA ARG A 498 -22.70 4.13 -12.76
C ARG A 498 -23.43 2.80 -12.66
N LEU A 499 -22.72 1.71 -12.42
CA LEU A 499 -23.36 0.41 -12.20
C LEU A 499 -24.18 0.46 -10.91
N PRO A 500 -25.41 -0.08 -10.90
CA PRO A 500 -26.25 -0.08 -9.71
C PRO A 500 -25.64 -0.96 -8.61
N TRP A 501 -25.78 -0.52 -7.37
CA TRP A 501 -25.53 -1.37 -6.22
C TRP A 501 -26.63 -2.43 -6.12
N ARG A 502 -26.29 -3.59 -5.57
CA ARG A 502 -27.27 -4.65 -5.38
C ARG A 502 -28.37 -4.21 -4.41
N ALA A 503 -29.59 -4.71 -4.62
CA ALA A 503 -30.73 -4.42 -3.74
C ALA A 503 -30.39 -4.84 -2.29
N GLY A 504 -30.60 -3.92 -1.33
CA GLY A 504 -30.27 -4.14 0.08
C GLY A 504 -28.96 -3.50 0.56
N THR A 505 -28.14 -2.94 -0.34
CA THR A 505 -26.95 -2.17 0.08
C THR A 505 -27.38 -0.82 0.66
N HIS A 506 -27.09 -0.60 1.95
CA HIS A 506 -27.36 0.70 2.61
C HIS A 506 -26.32 1.73 2.17
N LEU A 507 -26.74 2.72 1.39
CA LEU A 507 -25.90 3.80 0.87
C LEU A 507 -26.04 5.11 1.67
N ASP A 508 -27.11 5.27 2.44
CA ASP A 508 -27.40 6.50 3.19
C ASP A 508 -26.72 6.53 4.58
N GLY A 509 -25.67 5.76 4.73
CA GLY A 509 -24.85 5.62 5.93
C GLY A 509 -24.55 4.16 6.26
N PRO A 510 -23.70 3.91 7.25
CA PRO A 510 -23.52 2.58 7.77
C PRO A 510 -24.83 2.06 8.40
N PRO A 511 -25.04 0.73 8.51
CA PRO A 511 -26.24 0.19 9.13
C PRO A 511 -26.49 0.77 10.52
N PRO A 512 -27.76 0.92 10.97
CA PRO A 512 -28.10 1.43 12.30
C PRO A 512 -27.34 0.68 13.40
N GLY A 513 -26.82 1.40 14.38
CA GLY A 513 -25.98 0.84 15.46
C GLY A 513 -24.51 0.61 15.03
N SER A 514 -24.12 1.03 13.83
CA SER A 514 -22.75 0.90 13.34
C SER A 514 -21.87 2.13 13.63
N ASP A 515 -22.40 3.24 14.13
CA ASP A 515 -21.62 4.41 14.51
C ASP A 515 -21.18 4.30 15.99
N PRO A 516 -19.88 4.32 16.30
CA PRO A 516 -19.40 4.35 17.69
C PRO A 516 -19.79 5.62 18.44
N ALA A 517 -20.22 6.68 17.75
CA ALA A 517 -20.75 7.89 18.34
C ALA A 517 -22.25 7.80 18.70
N GLU A 518 -22.97 6.81 18.18
CA GLU A 518 -24.35 6.57 18.59
C GLU A 518 -24.37 5.94 19.98
N PRO A 519 -25.08 6.54 20.96
CA PRO A 519 -25.23 5.92 22.27
C PRO A 519 -25.96 4.59 22.10
N LEU A 520 -25.43 3.54 22.75
CA LEU A 520 -25.92 2.14 22.69
C LEU A 520 -27.39 1.95 23.16
N HIS A 521 -28.09 3.02 23.52
CA HIS A 521 -29.48 3.03 23.97
C HIS A 521 -30.20 4.31 23.48
N ALA A 522 -30.63 4.30 22.23
CA ALA A 522 -31.96 4.78 21.96
C ALA A 522 -32.83 3.51 21.83
N ALA A 523 -33.29 2.99 22.93
CA ALA A 523 -34.47 2.12 22.90
C ALA A 523 -35.55 2.86 22.07
N PRO A 524 -36.26 2.19 21.15
CA PRO A 524 -37.36 2.85 20.47
C PRO A 524 -38.27 3.43 21.56
N ALA A 525 -38.55 4.72 21.46
CA ALA A 525 -39.53 5.35 22.34
C ALA A 525 -40.78 4.50 22.24
N THR A 526 -41.06 3.73 23.29
CA THR A 526 -42.34 3.07 23.43
C THR A 526 -43.36 4.19 23.49
N ASP A 527 -44.18 4.29 22.47
CA ASP A 527 -45.36 5.16 22.48
C ASP A 527 -46.02 4.96 23.85
N PRO A 528 -46.32 6.05 24.58
CA PRO A 528 -47.05 5.90 25.81
C PRO A 528 -48.40 5.26 25.49
N ALA A 529 -48.66 4.11 26.12
CA ALA A 529 -49.93 3.42 25.99
C ALA A 529 -51.08 4.41 26.21
N PRO A 530 -52.16 4.35 25.42
CA PRO A 530 -53.27 5.26 25.55
C PRO A 530 -53.82 5.13 26.98
N GLN A 531 -53.82 6.27 27.71
CA GLN A 531 -54.43 6.37 29.03
C GLN A 531 -55.91 6.07 28.88
N THR A 532 -56.39 4.93 29.36
CA THR A 532 -57.82 4.62 29.53
C THR A 532 -58.37 5.63 30.57
N ARG A 533 -59.16 6.58 30.09
CA ARG A 533 -60.02 7.40 30.98
C ARG A 533 -60.97 6.44 31.70
N HIS A 534 -60.78 6.29 32.99
CA HIS A 534 -61.83 5.79 33.85
C HIS A 534 -62.86 6.92 34.03
N ASP A 535 -64.02 6.79 33.36
CA ASP A 535 -65.25 7.48 33.67
C ASP A 535 -65.72 7.01 35.07
N GLU A 536 -65.50 7.78 36.08
CA GLU A 536 -66.28 7.67 37.32
C GLU A 536 -67.62 8.41 37.11
N GLY A 537 -68.59 7.62 36.61
CA GLY A 537 -69.97 8.02 36.62
C GLY A 537 -70.55 7.99 38.03
N GLY A 538 -71.16 9.09 38.42
CA GLY A 538 -71.70 9.42 39.66
C GLY A 538 -72.82 8.53 40.22
N ARG A 539 -73.06 8.73 41.47
CA ARG A 539 -74.42 8.61 42.09
C ARG A 539 -74.46 9.39 43.37
N ALA A 540 -75.54 10.14 43.40
CA ALA A 540 -76.39 10.71 44.42
C ALA A 540 -76.17 12.15 44.73
#